data_672b08106e0390940444f0e1c5cbbc6f
#
_entry.id   672b08106e0390940444f0e1c5cbbc6f
#
_cell.length_a   1.000
_cell.length_b   1.000
_cell.length_c   1.000
_cell.angle_alpha   90.00
_cell.angle_beta   90.00
_cell.angle_gamma   90.00
#
_symmetry.space_group_name_H-M   'P 1'
#
loop_
_entity.id
_entity.type
_entity.pdbx_description
1 polymer ?
#
loop_
_entity_poly.entity_id
_entity_poly.type
_entity_poly.pdbx_seq_one_letter_code
_entity_poly.pdbx_strand_id
1 'polypeptide(L)'
;MIGLIDCIAESKKGLVIIMRILVVEDEYKLADLIASRLKKEKYEVDVSLDGEDGLYNAESGIYDLIILDVMLPKMNGFEILSEIREEGITSKVIMLTAKSMLEDKFTGLNGGANDYLTKPFHMDELIARVNIQLRQDVASVQKEYIEFGDLQLNINTSSLFCISSGESINVINKEFQLLEYFINNPNRILTKEQIYDKVWGYDNEIESNNLEAYLSFIRRKLKAVGSNVNIKAVRGMGYRMETVNG
;
A
#
# COMPACT_ATOMS: atom_id res chain seq x y z
N MET A 1 35.79 32.87 17.95
CA MET A 1 35.60 31.44 18.15
C MET A 1 34.08 31.16 18.19
N ILE A 2 33.44 31.47 17.05
CA ILE A 2 32.00 31.25 16.81
C ILE A 2 31.94 30.81 15.33
N GLY A 3 31.51 29.60 15.04
CA GLY A 3 31.31 29.19 13.67
C GLY A 3 31.75 27.77 13.37
N LEU A 4 31.08 26.77 13.96
CA LEU A 4 31.23 25.35 13.56
C LEU A 4 30.07 24.45 14.03
N ILE A 5 28.87 25.01 14.26
CA ILE A 5 27.70 24.22 14.72
C ILE A 5 26.54 24.27 13.71
N ASP A 6 26.62 25.05 12.63
CA ASP A 6 25.48 25.20 11.68
C ASP A 6 25.54 24.33 10.42
N CYS A 7 26.35 23.28 10.37
CA CYS A 7 26.53 22.48 9.15
C CYS A 7 26.10 21.01 9.25
N ILE A 8 25.28 20.62 10.26
CA ILE A 8 24.82 19.22 10.43
C ILE A 8 23.27 19.12 10.41
N ALA A 9 22.55 20.12 9.91
CA ALA A 9 21.08 20.14 9.91
C ALA A 9 20.43 19.89 8.53
N GLU A 10 21.16 19.49 7.49
CA GLU A 10 20.59 19.33 6.13
C GLU A 10 20.73 17.93 5.52
N SER A 11 20.60 16.86 6.29
CA SER A 11 20.61 15.52 5.70
C SER A 11 19.66 14.53 6.41
N LYS A 12 18.41 14.93 6.62
CA LYS A 12 17.32 14.03 6.98
C LYS A 12 16.03 14.38 6.22
N LYS A 13 16.07 14.43 4.90
CA LYS A 13 14.87 14.20 4.09
C LYS A 13 14.72 12.69 3.94
N GLY A 14 14.18 12.03 4.97
CA GLY A 14 13.69 10.67 4.84
C GLY A 14 12.64 10.62 3.73
N LEU A 15 12.64 9.56 2.95
CA LEU A 15 11.61 9.27 1.96
C LEU A 15 10.24 9.35 2.67
N VAL A 16 9.39 10.29 2.27
CA VAL A 16 8.02 10.39 2.77
C VAL A 16 7.23 9.34 1.99
N ILE A 17 7.00 8.20 2.62
CA ILE A 17 6.05 7.20 2.09
C ILE A 17 4.66 7.77 2.38
N ILE A 18 3.93 8.13 1.32
CA ILE A 18 2.55 8.61 1.44
C ILE A 18 1.66 7.37 1.43
N MET A 19 1.02 7.07 2.57
CA MET A 19 0.07 5.97 2.70
C MET A 19 -1.27 6.36 2.08
N ARG A 20 -1.88 5.43 1.34
CA ARG A 20 -3.14 5.64 0.62
C ARG A 20 -4.26 4.83 1.26
N ILE A 21 -5.38 5.49 1.53
CA ILE A 21 -6.53 4.91 2.24
C ILE A 21 -7.76 5.00 1.34
N LEU A 22 -8.48 3.89 1.20
CA LEU A 22 -9.82 3.86 0.62
C LEU A 22 -10.85 3.93 1.74
N VAL A 23 -11.84 4.82 1.60
CA VAL A 23 -13.02 4.89 2.48
C VAL A 23 -14.23 4.46 1.68
N VAL A 24 -14.89 3.37 2.10
CA VAL A 24 -16.12 2.86 1.48
C VAL A 24 -17.25 3.03 2.48
N GLU A 25 -18.09 4.03 2.25
CA GLU A 25 -19.16 4.48 3.17
C GLU A 25 -20.24 5.17 2.35
N ASP A 26 -21.49 4.75 2.46
CA ASP A 26 -22.60 5.26 1.66
C ASP A 26 -23.15 6.60 2.17
N GLU A 27 -22.98 6.90 3.44
CA GLU A 27 -23.35 8.20 3.99
C GLU A 27 -22.30 9.26 3.61
N TYR A 28 -22.56 10.03 2.55
CA TYR A 28 -21.64 11.04 2.02
C TYR A 28 -21.04 11.96 3.09
N LYS A 29 -21.85 12.41 4.08
CA LYS A 29 -21.37 13.31 5.15
C LYS A 29 -20.35 12.63 6.05
N LEU A 30 -20.56 11.36 6.37
CA LEU A 30 -19.62 10.58 7.18
C LEU A 30 -18.36 10.26 6.36
N ALA A 31 -18.51 9.83 5.13
CA ALA A 31 -17.40 9.58 4.22
C ALA A 31 -16.49 10.81 4.05
N ASP A 32 -17.09 11.99 3.78
CA ASP A 32 -16.36 13.26 3.65
C ASP A 32 -15.67 13.68 4.96
N LEU A 33 -16.33 13.50 6.10
CA LEU A 33 -15.75 13.78 7.42
C LEU A 33 -14.52 12.90 7.70
N ILE A 34 -14.63 11.59 7.43
CA ILE A 34 -13.53 10.63 7.56
C ILE A 34 -12.37 11.03 6.63
N ALA A 35 -12.67 11.23 5.35
CA ALA A 35 -11.67 11.59 4.35
C ALA A 35 -10.96 12.91 4.69
N SER A 36 -11.72 13.95 5.06
CA SER A 36 -11.16 15.25 5.45
C SER A 36 -10.25 15.14 6.68
N ARG A 37 -10.59 14.27 7.65
CA ARG A 37 -9.78 14.08 8.84
C ARG A 37 -8.49 13.32 8.52
N LEU A 38 -8.55 12.27 7.69
CA LEU A 38 -7.39 11.51 7.25
C LEU A 38 -6.43 12.35 6.39
N LYS A 39 -6.95 13.20 5.49
CA LYS A 39 -6.13 14.14 4.71
C LYS A 39 -5.37 15.13 5.60
N LYS A 40 -5.93 15.56 6.74
CA LYS A 40 -5.22 16.38 7.74
C LYS A 40 -4.05 15.65 8.37
N GLU A 41 -4.14 14.33 8.51
CA GLU A 41 -3.05 13.45 8.97
C GLU A 41 -2.04 13.11 7.85
N LYS A 42 -2.18 13.74 6.66
CA LYS A 42 -1.31 13.59 5.49
C LYS A 42 -1.41 12.24 4.79
N TYR A 43 -2.52 11.54 4.90
CA TYR A 43 -2.85 10.39 4.06
C TYR A 43 -3.43 10.84 2.72
N GLU A 44 -3.17 10.09 1.65
CA GLU A 44 -3.97 10.16 0.42
C GLU A 44 -5.25 9.36 0.63
N VAL A 45 -6.40 9.93 0.23
CA VAL A 45 -7.69 9.32 0.54
C VAL A 45 -8.61 9.39 -0.66
N ASP A 46 -9.09 8.23 -1.07
CA ASP A 46 -10.16 8.04 -2.04
C ASP A 46 -11.44 7.58 -1.33
N VAL A 47 -12.60 7.89 -1.92
CA VAL A 47 -13.91 7.61 -1.34
C VAL A 47 -14.78 6.89 -2.35
N SER A 48 -15.41 5.80 -1.95
CA SER A 48 -16.46 5.09 -2.66
C SER A 48 -17.75 5.14 -1.85
N LEU A 49 -18.88 5.42 -2.52
CA LEU A 49 -20.18 5.60 -1.87
C LEU A 49 -21.11 4.39 -1.99
N ASP A 50 -20.65 3.32 -2.60
CA ASP A 50 -21.38 2.04 -2.69
C ASP A 50 -20.41 0.86 -2.78
N GLY A 51 -20.94 -0.35 -2.59
CA GLY A 51 -20.12 -1.55 -2.51
C GLY A 51 -19.47 -1.96 -3.83
N GLU A 52 -20.14 -1.76 -4.98
CA GLU A 52 -19.55 -2.10 -6.29
C GLU A 52 -18.37 -1.21 -6.63
N ASP A 53 -18.52 0.11 -6.42
CA ASP A 53 -17.42 1.06 -6.60
C ASP A 53 -16.30 0.81 -5.57
N GLY A 54 -16.68 0.47 -4.34
CA GLY A 54 -15.74 0.07 -3.28
C GLY A 54 -14.90 -1.14 -3.64
N LEU A 55 -15.53 -2.20 -4.17
CA LEU A 55 -14.82 -3.40 -4.63
C LEU A 55 -13.89 -3.08 -5.80
N TYR A 56 -14.40 -2.40 -6.83
CA TYR A 56 -13.62 -2.02 -8.00
C TYR A 56 -12.33 -1.28 -7.63
N ASN A 57 -12.44 -0.29 -6.71
CA ASN A 57 -11.28 0.43 -6.22
C ASN A 57 -10.36 -0.45 -5.37
N ALA A 58 -10.91 -1.26 -4.46
CA ALA A 58 -10.13 -2.14 -3.58
C ALA A 58 -9.32 -3.19 -4.36
N GLU A 59 -9.87 -3.74 -5.45
CA GLU A 59 -9.19 -4.70 -6.36
C GLU A 59 -7.94 -4.13 -7.02
N SER A 60 -7.82 -2.80 -7.13
CA SER A 60 -6.62 -2.17 -7.66
C SER A 60 -5.35 -2.54 -6.88
N GLY A 61 -5.48 -2.86 -5.57
CA GLY A 61 -4.36 -3.22 -4.69
C GLY A 61 -3.40 -2.07 -4.38
N ILE A 62 -3.81 -0.81 -4.65
CA ILE A 62 -2.96 0.37 -4.41
C ILE A 62 -3.08 0.92 -2.99
N TYR A 63 -4.10 0.49 -2.24
CA TYR A 63 -4.39 1.00 -0.91
C TYR A 63 -3.63 0.25 0.17
N ASP A 64 -3.06 1.02 1.10
CA ASP A 64 -2.37 0.47 2.28
C ASP A 64 -3.40 0.07 3.36
N LEU A 65 -4.55 0.78 3.40
CA LEU A 65 -5.65 0.51 4.31
C LEU A 65 -6.99 0.82 3.64
N ILE A 66 -8.01 0.03 3.96
CA ILE A 66 -9.40 0.21 3.55
C ILE A 66 -10.25 0.37 4.81
N ILE A 67 -11.00 1.46 4.90
CA ILE A 67 -12.07 1.65 5.89
C ILE A 67 -13.36 1.28 5.20
N LEU A 68 -14.05 0.26 5.69
CA LEU A 68 -15.13 -0.42 4.97
C LEU A 68 -16.36 -0.54 5.83
N ASP A 69 -17.44 0.15 5.46
CA ASP A 69 -18.73 -0.08 6.10
C ASP A 69 -19.27 -1.47 5.75
N VAL A 70 -19.91 -2.10 6.72
CA VAL A 70 -20.62 -3.36 6.51
C VAL A 70 -21.90 -3.14 5.72
N MET A 71 -22.65 -2.07 6.01
CA MET A 71 -23.97 -1.81 5.46
C MET A 71 -23.91 -0.89 4.25
N LEU A 72 -23.50 -1.43 3.11
CA LEU A 72 -23.41 -0.69 1.86
C LEU A 72 -24.50 -1.09 0.88
N PRO A 73 -24.98 -0.19 0.02
CA PRO A 73 -25.84 -0.53 -1.10
C PRO A 73 -25.07 -1.35 -2.14
N LYS A 74 -25.80 -2.16 -2.92
CA LYS A 74 -25.36 -3.04 -4.01
C LYS A 74 -24.58 -4.27 -3.52
N MET A 75 -23.52 -4.10 -2.73
CA MET A 75 -22.70 -5.18 -2.20
C MET A 75 -22.29 -4.83 -0.77
N ASN A 76 -22.46 -5.75 0.18
CA ASN A 76 -22.11 -5.49 1.57
C ASN A 76 -20.60 -5.60 1.84
N GLY A 77 -20.12 -4.95 2.91
CA GLY A 77 -18.69 -4.89 3.22
C GLY A 77 -18.02 -6.24 3.50
N PHE A 78 -18.77 -7.26 3.95
CA PHE A 78 -18.20 -8.60 4.14
C PHE A 78 -17.99 -9.33 2.82
N GLU A 79 -18.88 -9.11 1.84
CA GLU A 79 -18.72 -9.64 0.49
C GLU A 79 -17.47 -9.03 -0.17
N ILE A 80 -17.33 -7.70 -0.08
CA ILE A 80 -16.11 -7.00 -0.55
C ILE A 80 -14.86 -7.57 0.10
N LEU A 81 -14.87 -7.74 1.43
CA LEU A 81 -13.72 -8.29 2.16
C LEU A 81 -13.37 -9.70 1.68
N SER A 82 -14.36 -10.56 1.43
CA SER A 82 -14.13 -11.92 0.91
C SER A 82 -13.48 -11.88 -0.46
N GLU A 83 -14.05 -11.11 -1.40
CA GLU A 83 -13.54 -10.99 -2.76
C GLU A 83 -12.09 -10.50 -2.80
N ILE A 84 -11.76 -9.41 -2.09
CA ILE A 84 -10.39 -8.90 -2.08
C ILE A 84 -9.40 -9.87 -1.43
N ARG A 85 -9.83 -10.71 -0.49
CA ARG A 85 -8.97 -11.74 0.10
C ARG A 85 -8.77 -12.94 -0.83
N GLU A 86 -9.81 -13.34 -1.58
CA GLU A 86 -9.73 -14.37 -2.63
C GLU A 86 -8.80 -13.94 -3.75
N GLU A 87 -8.82 -12.65 -4.13
CA GLU A 87 -7.90 -12.03 -5.08
C GLU A 87 -6.46 -11.84 -4.53
N GLY A 88 -6.21 -12.20 -3.27
CA GLY A 88 -4.90 -12.10 -2.64
C GLY A 88 -4.47 -10.67 -2.30
N ILE A 89 -5.42 -9.74 -2.15
CA ILE A 89 -5.15 -8.37 -1.74
C ILE A 89 -4.87 -8.33 -0.25
N THR A 90 -3.73 -7.76 0.12
CA THR A 90 -3.21 -7.75 1.49
C THR A 90 -3.43 -6.42 2.21
N SER A 91 -4.11 -5.46 1.59
CA SER A 91 -4.48 -4.18 2.20
C SER A 91 -5.08 -4.40 3.60
N LYS A 92 -4.69 -3.58 4.57
CA LYS A 92 -5.31 -3.62 5.90
C LYS A 92 -6.76 -3.20 5.80
N VAL A 93 -7.66 -3.84 6.56
CA VAL A 93 -9.08 -3.51 6.54
C VAL A 93 -9.59 -3.22 7.96
N ILE A 94 -10.18 -2.05 8.14
CA ILE A 94 -10.97 -1.69 9.33
C ILE A 94 -12.44 -1.71 8.93
N MET A 95 -13.22 -2.62 9.53
CA MET A 95 -14.65 -2.71 9.30
C MET A 95 -15.41 -1.73 10.20
N LEU A 96 -16.27 -0.90 9.61
CA LEU A 96 -17.25 -0.10 10.35
C LEU A 96 -18.56 -0.89 10.47
N THR A 97 -19.07 -1.10 11.67
CA THR A 97 -20.22 -1.99 11.89
C THR A 97 -21.18 -1.49 12.98
N ALA A 98 -22.44 -1.88 12.91
CA ALA A 98 -23.36 -1.67 14.02
C ALA A 98 -23.10 -2.70 15.14
N LYS A 99 -23.28 -2.28 16.40
CA LYS A 99 -23.02 -3.14 17.59
C LYS A 99 -23.78 -4.49 17.54
N SER A 100 -24.99 -4.50 17.01
CA SER A 100 -25.82 -5.72 16.88
C SER A 100 -25.25 -6.74 15.90
N MET A 101 -24.43 -6.33 14.94
CA MET A 101 -23.85 -7.23 13.95
C MET A 101 -22.56 -7.91 14.41
N LEU A 102 -21.91 -7.37 15.44
CA LEU A 102 -20.73 -8.01 16.04
C LEU A 102 -21.09 -9.30 16.78
N GLU A 103 -22.23 -9.31 17.48
CA GLU A 103 -22.66 -10.46 18.31
C GLU A 103 -23.06 -11.67 17.46
N ASP A 104 -23.62 -11.45 16.27
CA ASP A 104 -24.13 -12.52 15.41
C ASP A 104 -23.08 -13.17 14.50
N LYS A 105 -21.93 -12.53 14.23
CA LYS A 105 -20.93 -13.00 13.26
C LYS A 105 -19.58 -13.41 13.84
N PHE A 106 -19.31 -13.16 15.12
CA PHE A 106 -18.06 -13.62 15.78
C PHE A 106 -17.97 -15.14 15.92
N THR A 107 -19.05 -15.89 15.72
CA THR A 107 -19.08 -17.35 15.86
C THR A 107 -18.69 -18.12 14.59
N GLY A 108 -18.42 -17.47 13.45
CA GLY A 108 -18.21 -18.21 12.21
C GLY A 108 -17.19 -17.70 11.18
N LEU A 109 -16.73 -16.48 11.25
CA LEU A 109 -15.89 -15.93 10.18
C LEU A 109 -14.71 -15.13 10.74
N ASN A 110 -13.53 -15.74 10.77
CA ASN A 110 -12.26 -15.02 10.68
C ASN A 110 -12.14 -14.40 9.28
N GLY A 111 -12.96 -13.38 8.96
CA GLY A 111 -13.14 -12.86 7.61
C GLY A 111 -11.96 -12.06 7.05
N GLY A 112 -10.78 -12.11 7.69
CA GLY A 112 -9.60 -11.45 7.14
C GLY A 112 -9.53 -9.93 7.36
N ALA A 113 -10.46 -9.33 8.13
CA ALA A 113 -10.34 -7.94 8.60
C ALA A 113 -9.25 -7.81 9.66
N ASN A 114 -8.61 -6.64 9.70
CA ASN A 114 -7.55 -6.35 10.67
C ASN A 114 -8.08 -5.71 11.95
N ASP A 115 -9.22 -5.01 11.88
CA ASP A 115 -9.88 -4.39 13.02
C ASP A 115 -11.37 -4.15 12.75
N TYR A 116 -12.13 -3.88 13.82
CA TYR A 116 -13.54 -3.55 13.78
C TYR A 116 -13.83 -2.33 14.64
N LEU A 117 -14.63 -1.41 14.14
CA LEU A 117 -15.07 -0.22 14.86
C LEU A 117 -16.58 -0.10 14.81
N THR A 118 -17.22 -0.03 15.99
CA THR A 118 -18.69 0.04 16.08
C THR A 118 -19.20 1.46 15.91
N LYS A 119 -20.23 1.62 15.06
CA LYS A 119 -21.01 2.85 14.96
C LYS A 119 -22.01 2.97 16.13
N PRO A 120 -22.18 4.15 16.77
CA PRO A 120 -21.41 5.39 16.53
C PRO A 120 -20.03 5.37 17.18
N PHE A 121 -19.04 5.98 16.55
CA PHE A 121 -17.67 6.08 17.04
C PHE A 121 -17.20 7.55 17.12
N HIS A 122 -16.14 7.77 17.88
CA HIS A 122 -15.43 9.03 17.87
C HIS A 122 -14.36 9.04 16.77
N MET A 123 -14.23 10.17 16.05
CA MET A 123 -13.26 10.30 14.96
C MET A 123 -11.82 10.05 15.42
N ASP A 124 -11.47 10.51 16.63
CA ASP A 124 -10.13 10.28 17.19
C ASP A 124 -9.86 8.79 17.46
N GLU A 125 -10.89 7.98 17.75
CA GLU A 125 -10.76 6.52 17.88
C GLU A 125 -10.45 5.89 16.53
N LEU A 126 -11.17 6.28 15.47
CA LEU A 126 -10.90 5.79 14.11
C LEU A 126 -9.46 6.14 13.71
N ILE A 127 -9.03 7.40 13.91
CA ILE A 127 -7.65 7.83 13.57
C ILE A 127 -6.62 7.04 14.38
N ALA A 128 -6.86 6.80 15.67
CA ALA A 128 -5.95 5.98 16.48
C ALA A 128 -5.81 4.55 15.94
N ARG A 129 -6.92 3.92 15.52
CA ARG A 129 -6.94 2.57 14.90
C ARG A 129 -6.24 2.56 13.55
N VAL A 130 -6.50 3.54 12.68
CA VAL A 130 -5.79 3.72 11.41
C VAL A 130 -4.28 3.81 11.65
N ASN A 131 -3.85 4.64 12.60
CA ASN A 131 -2.44 4.77 12.96
C ASN A 131 -1.84 3.46 13.48
N ILE A 132 -2.59 2.65 14.21
CA ILE A 132 -2.14 1.33 14.70
C ILE A 132 -1.97 0.37 13.53
N GLN A 133 -2.93 0.31 12.60
CA GLN A 133 -2.88 -0.61 11.46
C GLN A 133 -1.80 -0.21 10.45
N LEU A 134 -1.56 1.09 10.26
CA LEU A 134 -0.54 1.62 9.35
C LEU A 134 0.82 1.81 10.03
N ARG A 135 0.88 1.86 11.36
CA ARG A 135 2.14 1.65 12.07
C ARG A 135 2.52 0.20 11.83
N GLN A 136 3.34 -0.01 10.83
CA GLN A 136 4.08 -1.26 10.74
C GLN A 136 4.65 -1.52 12.14
N ASP A 137 4.34 -2.68 12.67
CA ASP A 137 4.74 -3.19 13.97
C ASP A 137 6.06 -2.61 14.52
N VAL A 138 5.98 -1.52 15.27
CA VAL A 138 7.12 -1.02 16.04
C VAL A 138 7.45 -1.99 17.20
N ALA A 139 6.62 -3.02 17.41
CA ALA A 139 6.84 -4.06 18.42
C ALA A 139 7.29 -5.41 17.83
N SER A 140 7.20 -5.63 16.50
CA SER A 140 7.95 -6.68 15.83
C SER A 140 9.18 -6.00 15.24
N VAL A 141 10.37 -6.25 15.77
CA VAL A 141 11.71 -5.97 15.22
C VAL A 141 11.58 -5.28 13.85
N GLN A 142 11.85 -3.96 13.79
CA GLN A 142 11.81 -3.18 12.56
C GLN A 142 12.26 -4.09 11.41
N LYS A 143 11.34 -4.54 10.55
CA LYS A 143 11.77 -5.04 9.26
C LYS A 143 12.32 -3.82 8.56
N GLU A 144 13.61 -3.57 8.78
CA GLU A 144 14.35 -2.54 8.02
C GLU A 144 14.29 -2.84 6.53
N TYR A 145 13.78 -4.03 6.18
CA TYR A 145 13.79 -4.59 4.83
C TYR A 145 12.42 -5.20 4.49
N ILE A 146 11.99 -4.99 3.25
CA ILE A 146 10.98 -5.82 2.59
C ILE A 146 11.69 -6.78 1.63
N GLU A 147 11.18 -8.01 1.49
CA GLU A 147 11.91 -9.08 0.83
C GLU A 147 11.07 -9.79 -0.23
N PHE A 148 11.72 -10.17 -1.33
CA PHE A 148 11.18 -11.09 -2.32
C PHE A 148 12.33 -11.83 -3.04
N GLY A 149 12.25 -13.18 -3.08
CA GLY A 149 13.32 -14.00 -3.63
C GLY A 149 14.62 -13.82 -2.85
N ASP A 150 15.68 -13.41 -3.53
CA ASP A 150 16.98 -13.09 -2.94
C ASP A 150 17.20 -11.58 -2.70
N LEU A 151 16.16 -10.77 -2.85
CA LEU A 151 16.23 -9.32 -2.67
C LEU A 151 15.76 -8.88 -1.29
N GLN A 152 16.44 -7.90 -0.74
CA GLN A 152 16.05 -7.11 0.43
C GLN A 152 16.06 -5.62 0.06
N LEU A 153 14.94 -4.95 0.18
CA LEU A 153 14.85 -3.49 0.01
C LEU A 153 14.80 -2.84 1.39
N ASN A 154 15.87 -2.10 1.74
CA ASN A 154 15.93 -1.36 3.00
C ASN A 154 15.10 -0.09 2.92
N ILE A 155 14.09 0.01 3.81
CA ILE A 155 13.13 1.13 3.83
C ILE A 155 13.79 2.42 4.31
N ASN A 156 14.75 2.32 5.24
CA ASN A 156 15.37 3.49 5.87
C ASN A 156 16.47 4.11 5.01
N THR A 157 17.24 3.28 4.30
CA THR A 157 18.40 3.73 3.51
C THR A 157 18.13 3.79 2.02
N SER A 158 16.95 3.35 1.55
CA SER A 158 16.60 3.23 0.14
C SER A 158 17.68 2.46 -0.65
N SER A 159 18.15 1.36 -0.07
CA SER A 159 19.14 0.48 -0.69
C SER A 159 18.53 -0.90 -0.99
N LEU A 160 18.88 -1.40 -2.16
CA LEU A 160 18.53 -2.75 -2.61
C LEU A 160 19.75 -3.64 -2.37
N PHE A 161 19.57 -4.71 -1.58
CA PHE A 161 20.59 -5.71 -1.28
C PHE A 161 20.19 -7.06 -1.87
N CYS A 162 21.15 -7.78 -2.43
CA CYS A 162 20.94 -9.13 -2.92
C CYS A 162 21.64 -10.14 -1.99
N ILE A 163 20.84 -11.04 -1.39
CA ILE A 163 21.35 -12.04 -0.43
C ILE A 163 22.31 -13.01 -1.11
N SER A 164 22.01 -13.42 -2.36
CA SER A 164 22.79 -14.42 -3.08
C SER A 164 24.20 -13.96 -3.43
N SER A 165 24.38 -12.69 -3.79
CA SER A 165 25.65 -12.13 -4.20
C SER A 165 26.39 -11.36 -3.10
N GLY A 166 25.66 -10.87 -2.08
CA GLY A 166 26.16 -9.95 -1.07
C GLY A 166 26.32 -8.50 -1.56
N GLU A 167 25.87 -8.19 -2.77
CA GLU A 167 25.99 -6.87 -3.39
C GLU A 167 24.80 -5.97 -3.03
N SER A 168 25.06 -4.66 -2.96
CA SER A 168 24.03 -3.66 -2.71
C SER A 168 24.15 -2.47 -3.67
N ILE A 169 23.00 -1.83 -3.95
CA ILE A 169 22.91 -0.64 -4.78
C ILE A 169 21.84 0.30 -4.27
N ASN A 170 22.09 1.61 -4.31
CA ASN A 170 21.09 2.60 -3.94
C ASN A 170 20.01 2.72 -5.01
N VAL A 171 18.76 2.87 -4.57
CA VAL A 171 17.61 3.18 -5.41
C VAL A 171 17.06 4.56 -5.07
N ILE A 172 16.58 5.26 -6.07
CA ILE A 172 16.08 6.62 -5.89
C ILE A 172 14.55 6.62 -5.90
N ASN A 173 13.99 7.55 -5.18
CA ASN A 173 12.57 7.88 -5.04
C ASN A 173 11.56 7.00 -5.84
N LYS A 174 11.37 7.22 -7.14
CA LYS A 174 10.42 6.45 -7.95
C LYS A 174 10.82 4.98 -8.18
N GLU A 175 12.11 4.68 -8.24
CA GLU A 175 12.59 3.29 -8.31
C GLU A 175 12.28 2.54 -7.00
N PHE A 176 12.43 3.22 -5.85
CA PHE A 176 12.08 2.67 -4.55
C PHE A 176 10.58 2.35 -4.47
N GLN A 177 9.71 3.32 -4.81
CA GLN A 177 8.26 3.14 -4.79
C GLN A 177 7.80 2.00 -5.72
N LEU A 178 8.40 1.90 -6.90
CA LEU A 178 8.13 0.80 -7.82
C LEU A 178 8.56 -0.56 -7.25
N LEU A 179 9.79 -0.65 -6.71
CA LEU A 179 10.30 -1.88 -6.10
C LEU A 179 9.45 -2.29 -4.90
N GLU A 180 9.12 -1.35 -4.02
CA GLU A 180 8.24 -1.57 -2.88
C GLU A 180 6.89 -2.12 -3.33
N TYR A 181 6.26 -1.52 -4.34
CA TYR A 181 4.98 -1.97 -4.84
C TYR A 181 5.05 -3.37 -5.45
N PHE A 182 6.09 -3.68 -6.24
CA PHE A 182 6.28 -5.01 -6.80
C PHE A 182 6.59 -6.07 -5.73
N ILE A 183 7.44 -5.76 -4.76
CA ILE A 183 7.82 -6.68 -3.67
C ILE A 183 6.61 -7.01 -2.79
N ASN A 184 5.72 -6.05 -2.54
CA ASN A 184 4.48 -6.27 -1.80
C ASN A 184 3.39 -6.98 -2.61
N ASN A 185 3.55 -7.12 -3.93
CA ASN A 185 2.63 -7.84 -4.82
C ASN A 185 3.36 -8.90 -5.67
N PRO A 186 4.01 -9.89 -5.01
CA PRO A 186 4.84 -10.86 -5.71
C PRO A 186 4.00 -11.76 -6.61
N ASN A 187 4.53 -12.06 -7.80
CA ASN A 187 3.91 -12.93 -8.80
C ASN A 187 2.56 -12.45 -9.39
N ARG A 188 2.03 -11.31 -8.94
CA ARG A 188 0.82 -10.68 -9.50
C ARG A 188 1.18 -9.88 -10.75
N ILE A 189 0.22 -9.83 -11.69
CA ILE A 189 0.29 -8.92 -12.83
C ILE A 189 -0.26 -7.58 -12.36
N LEU A 190 0.58 -6.56 -12.36
CA LEU A 190 0.17 -5.18 -12.09
C LEU A 190 -0.03 -4.46 -13.42
N THR A 191 -1.22 -3.88 -13.62
CA THR A 191 -1.49 -3.13 -14.85
C THR A 191 -0.70 -1.82 -14.87
N LYS A 192 -0.58 -1.21 -16.04
CA LYS A 192 0.09 0.10 -16.15
C LYS A 192 -0.62 1.15 -15.32
N GLU A 193 -1.95 1.16 -15.36
CA GLU A 193 -2.80 2.07 -14.60
C GLU A 193 -2.53 1.93 -13.09
N GLN A 194 -2.61 0.72 -12.55
CA GLN A 194 -2.31 0.44 -11.14
C GLN A 194 -0.93 0.93 -10.71
N ILE A 195 0.10 0.72 -11.56
CA ILE A 195 1.46 1.17 -11.27
C ILE A 195 1.53 2.70 -11.30
N TYR A 196 0.88 3.35 -12.27
CA TYR A 196 0.84 4.80 -12.35
C TYR A 196 0.15 5.41 -11.14
N ASP A 197 -1.04 4.93 -10.80
CA ASP A 197 -1.83 5.43 -9.67
C ASP A 197 -1.07 5.30 -8.34
N LYS A 198 -0.42 4.16 -8.11
CA LYS A 198 0.37 3.94 -6.89
C LYS A 198 1.61 4.83 -6.80
N VAL A 199 2.32 5.04 -7.91
CA VAL A 199 3.65 5.68 -7.90
C VAL A 199 3.58 7.17 -8.23
N TRP A 200 2.61 7.60 -9.05
CA TRP A 200 2.49 9.00 -9.49
C TRP A 200 1.20 9.67 -9.04
N GLY A 201 0.16 8.93 -8.62
CA GLY A 201 -1.16 9.44 -8.21
C GLY A 201 -2.08 9.72 -9.41
N TYR A 202 -3.40 9.90 -9.14
CA TYR A 202 -4.42 10.08 -10.18
C TYR A 202 -4.33 11.40 -10.96
N ASP A 203 -3.76 12.47 -10.38
CA ASP A 203 -3.82 13.83 -10.94
C ASP A 203 -2.67 14.19 -11.90
N ASN A 204 -1.79 13.25 -12.21
CA ASN A 204 -0.69 13.54 -13.11
C ASN A 204 -1.04 13.11 -14.55
N GLU A 205 -1.29 14.06 -15.44
CA GLU A 205 -1.23 13.84 -16.89
C GLU A 205 0.17 13.35 -17.25
N ILE A 206 0.33 12.02 -17.30
CA ILE A 206 1.65 11.41 -17.41
C ILE A 206 1.92 11.09 -18.86
N GLU A 207 3.00 11.63 -19.35
CA GLU A 207 3.68 11.09 -20.53
C GLU A 207 3.96 9.60 -20.29
N SER A 208 3.29 8.73 -21.03
CA SER A 208 3.30 7.25 -20.92
C SER A 208 4.69 6.60 -21.01
N ASN A 209 5.74 7.39 -21.23
CA ASN A 209 7.10 6.91 -21.47
C ASN A 209 7.96 6.80 -20.20
N ASN A 210 7.48 7.30 -19.04
CA ASN A 210 8.32 7.31 -17.84
C ASN A 210 8.42 5.94 -17.17
N LEU A 211 7.35 5.13 -17.15
CA LEU A 211 7.34 3.83 -16.50
C LEU A 211 8.37 2.85 -17.11
N GLU A 212 8.39 2.73 -18.42
CA GLU A 212 9.31 1.85 -19.13
C GLU A 212 10.78 2.22 -18.87
N ALA A 213 11.07 3.51 -18.77
CA ALA A 213 12.41 3.99 -18.43
C ALA A 213 12.81 3.55 -17.00
N TYR A 214 11.93 3.77 -16.02
CA TYR A 214 12.16 3.34 -14.63
C TYR A 214 12.29 1.82 -14.52
N LEU A 215 11.43 1.05 -15.17
CA LEU A 215 11.52 -0.41 -15.20
C LEU A 215 12.82 -0.88 -15.84
N SER A 216 13.31 -0.18 -16.87
CA SER A 216 14.62 -0.45 -17.48
C SER A 216 15.78 -0.18 -16.50
N PHE A 217 15.70 0.91 -15.72
CA PHE A 217 16.71 1.21 -14.69
C PHE A 217 16.69 0.16 -13.58
N ILE A 218 15.50 -0.22 -13.09
CA ILE A 218 15.35 -1.25 -12.05
C ILE A 218 15.92 -2.59 -12.55
N ARG A 219 15.57 -3.05 -13.76
CA ARG A 219 16.10 -4.29 -14.32
C ARG A 219 17.63 -4.29 -14.42
N ARG A 220 18.23 -3.16 -14.79
CA ARG A 220 19.69 -3.03 -14.79
C ARG A 220 20.29 -3.14 -13.40
N LYS A 221 19.63 -2.55 -12.38
CA LYS A 221 20.07 -2.64 -10.98
C LYS A 221 19.93 -4.06 -10.44
N LEU A 222 18.80 -4.75 -10.70
CA LEU A 222 18.59 -6.16 -10.34
C LEU A 222 19.70 -7.05 -10.93
N LYS A 223 20.03 -6.84 -12.20
CA LYS A 223 21.13 -7.54 -12.87
C LYS A 223 22.49 -7.18 -12.28
N ALA A 224 22.72 -5.92 -11.94
CA ALA A 224 24.00 -5.45 -11.40
C ALA A 224 24.29 -6.05 -10.02
N VAL A 225 23.27 -6.22 -9.17
CA VAL A 225 23.41 -6.92 -7.88
C VAL A 225 23.37 -8.44 -8.01
N GLY A 226 23.24 -9.02 -9.20
CA GLY A 226 23.26 -10.45 -9.43
C GLY A 226 22.01 -11.21 -8.93
N SER A 227 20.89 -10.52 -8.80
CA SER A 227 19.64 -11.13 -8.29
C SER A 227 19.01 -12.10 -9.31
N ASN A 228 18.35 -13.14 -8.76
CA ASN A 228 17.50 -14.05 -9.51
C ASN A 228 16.07 -13.49 -9.73
N VAL A 229 15.76 -12.32 -9.19
CA VAL A 229 14.46 -11.65 -9.38
C VAL A 229 14.47 -10.81 -10.66
N ASN A 230 13.37 -10.83 -11.38
CA ASN A 230 13.18 -10.01 -12.57
C ASN A 230 11.76 -9.44 -12.65
N ILE A 231 11.58 -8.32 -13.35
CA ILE A 231 10.28 -7.75 -13.69
C ILE A 231 10.03 -8.00 -15.17
N LYS A 232 9.06 -8.89 -15.48
CA LYS A 232 8.68 -9.22 -16.85
C LYS A 232 7.45 -8.43 -17.30
N ALA A 233 7.45 -8.04 -18.59
CA ALA A 233 6.24 -7.55 -19.25
C ALA A 233 5.35 -8.73 -19.61
N VAL A 234 4.06 -8.63 -19.24
CA VAL A 234 3.00 -9.54 -19.66
C VAL A 234 2.20 -8.83 -20.75
N ARG A 235 2.32 -9.34 -21.98
CA ARG A 235 1.78 -8.67 -23.19
C ARG A 235 0.29 -8.35 -23.03
N GLY A 236 -0.06 -7.07 -23.18
CA GLY A 236 -1.44 -6.58 -23.11
C GLY A 236 -2.03 -6.49 -21.70
N MET A 237 -1.30 -6.89 -20.64
CA MET A 237 -1.81 -6.92 -19.27
C MET A 237 -1.05 -6.04 -18.31
N GLY A 238 0.28 -5.94 -18.42
CA GLY A 238 1.08 -5.13 -17.47
C GLY A 238 2.45 -5.75 -17.17
N TYR A 239 2.85 -5.73 -15.92
CA TYR A 239 4.17 -6.20 -15.46
C TYR A 239 4.04 -7.11 -14.24
N ARG A 240 4.96 -8.04 -14.10
CA ARG A 240 5.02 -8.98 -12.97
C ARG A 240 6.44 -9.14 -12.48
N MET A 241 6.63 -9.06 -11.17
CA MET A 241 7.88 -9.44 -10.51
C MET A 241 7.84 -10.95 -10.22
N GLU A 242 8.88 -11.65 -10.61
CA GLU A 242 9.00 -13.11 -10.41
C GLU A 242 10.47 -13.50 -10.21
N THR A 243 10.70 -14.65 -9.59
CA THR A 243 12.02 -15.27 -9.54
C THR A 243 12.29 -16.03 -10.83
N VAL A 244 13.47 -15.86 -11.39
CA VAL A 244 13.95 -16.67 -12.52
C VAL A 244 14.47 -17.98 -11.90
N ASN A 245 13.67 -19.04 -11.99
CA ASN A 245 14.16 -20.37 -11.68
C ASN A 245 15.28 -20.72 -12.67
N GLY A 246 16.48 -20.98 -12.15
CA GLY A 246 17.61 -21.47 -12.90
C GLY A 246 17.38 -22.87 -13.45
#